data_c823f9aaef4ca4ed9eadd8d7bcdd3a75
#
_entry.id   c823f9aaef4ca4ed9eadd8d7bcdd3a75
#
_cell.length_a   1.000
_cell.length_b   1.000
_cell.length_c   1.000
_cell.angle_alpha   90.00
_cell.angle_beta   90.00
_cell.angle_gamma   90.00
#
_symmetry.space_group_name_H-M   'P 1'
#
loop_
_entity.id
_entity.type
_entity.pdbx_description
1 polymer ?
#
loop_
_entity_poly.entity_id
_entity_poly.type
_entity_poly.pdbx_seq_one_letter_code
_entity_poly.pdbx_strand_id
1 'polypeptide(L)'
;DAQAVALGRALRDRRGDAQINRAIREGRPLPKAKVDWMVERYTARYVKYRAEVIGRTEALRAVHQGTEEMYAQAIESGEIRAEQIERKWVTRLDGRERRTHKFLSGQKRGWGEPFATENGTIRYPGDPQAPATEVIQCRCALATRIKLR
;
A
#
# COMPACT_ATOMS: atom_id res chain seq x y z
N ASP A 1 6.06 16.23 -8.07
CA ASP A 1 6.24 14.89 -7.52
C ASP A 1 6.21 13.85 -8.64
N ALA A 2 7.33 13.11 -8.83
CA ALA A 2 7.49 12.13 -9.92
C ALA A 2 6.46 11.00 -9.90
N GLN A 3 5.98 10.60 -8.71
CA GLN A 3 4.95 9.58 -8.56
C GLN A 3 3.58 10.05 -9.06
N ALA A 4 3.20 11.29 -8.76
CA ALA A 4 1.96 11.88 -9.25
C ALA A 4 1.95 11.99 -10.79
N VAL A 5 3.09 12.35 -11.38
CA VAL A 5 3.27 12.40 -12.84
C VAL A 5 3.17 11.02 -13.46
N ALA A 6 3.80 10.02 -12.85
CA ALA A 6 3.75 8.63 -13.33
C ALA A 6 2.32 8.06 -13.24
N LEU A 7 1.60 8.33 -12.16
CA LEU A 7 0.20 7.96 -11.99
C LEU A 7 -0.69 8.64 -13.03
N GLY A 8 -0.53 9.94 -13.24
CA GLY A 8 -1.28 10.69 -14.26
C GLY A 8 -1.07 10.12 -15.66
N ARG A 9 0.15 9.71 -15.99
CA ARG A 9 0.46 9.04 -17.27
C ARG A 9 -0.20 7.66 -17.39
N ALA A 10 -0.23 6.88 -16.30
CA ALA A 10 -0.84 5.54 -16.30
C ALA A 10 -2.37 5.58 -16.42
N LEU A 11 -3.01 6.62 -15.85
CA LEU A 11 -4.47 6.76 -15.85
C LEU A 11 -5.02 7.39 -17.13
N ARG A 12 -4.22 8.13 -17.91
CA ARG A 12 -4.68 8.77 -19.14
C ARG A 12 -5.09 7.77 -20.21
N ASP A 13 -6.03 8.15 -21.05
CA ASP A 13 -6.43 7.36 -22.21
C ASP A 13 -5.58 7.75 -23.43
N ARG A 14 -4.67 6.84 -23.84
CA ARG A 14 -3.75 7.07 -24.96
C ARG A 14 -4.45 7.24 -26.31
N ARG A 15 -5.72 6.86 -26.44
CA ARG A 15 -6.50 7.08 -27.67
C ARG A 15 -6.68 8.56 -28.02
N GLY A 16 -6.48 9.46 -27.04
CA GLY A 16 -6.48 10.91 -27.25
C GLY A 16 -5.14 11.49 -27.70
N ASP A 17 -4.03 10.75 -27.57
CA ASP A 17 -2.69 11.31 -27.74
C ASP A 17 -2.42 11.90 -29.14
N ALA A 18 -2.89 11.22 -30.18
CA ALA A 18 -2.71 11.70 -31.56
C ALA A 18 -3.40 13.04 -31.80
N GLN A 19 -4.60 13.25 -31.24
CA GLN A 19 -5.35 14.49 -31.36
C GLN A 19 -4.73 15.61 -30.51
N ILE A 20 -4.23 15.29 -29.31
CA ILE A 20 -3.49 16.24 -28.46
C ILE A 20 -2.24 16.73 -29.21
N ASN A 21 -1.44 15.81 -29.71
CA ASN A 21 -0.21 16.12 -30.43
C ASN A 21 -0.48 16.95 -31.70
N ARG A 22 -1.59 16.67 -32.40
CA ARG A 22 -2.02 17.48 -33.55
C ARG A 22 -2.39 18.89 -33.13
N ALA A 23 -3.23 19.04 -32.09
CA ALA A 23 -3.64 20.32 -31.56
C ALA A 23 -2.45 21.18 -31.12
N ILE A 24 -1.44 20.58 -30.49
CA ILE A 24 -0.20 21.27 -30.09
C ILE A 24 0.56 21.76 -31.33
N ARG A 25 0.73 20.92 -32.36
CA ARG A 25 1.47 21.30 -33.59
C ARG A 25 0.77 22.40 -34.37
N GLU A 26 -0.57 22.37 -34.40
CA GLU A 26 -1.38 23.34 -35.15
C GLU A 26 -1.69 24.63 -34.36
N GLY A 27 -1.32 24.68 -33.06
CA GLY A 27 -1.64 25.79 -32.18
C GLY A 27 -3.14 26.02 -31.97
N ARG A 28 -3.94 24.97 -32.15
CA ARG A 28 -5.41 25.02 -32.03
C ARG A 28 -5.90 24.29 -30.81
N PRO A 29 -6.83 24.86 -30.03
CA PRO A 29 -7.41 24.14 -28.89
C PRO A 29 -8.22 22.93 -29.34
N LEU A 30 -8.26 21.90 -28.47
CA LEU A 30 -9.14 20.76 -28.69
C LEU A 30 -10.62 21.19 -28.58
N PRO A 31 -11.53 20.61 -29.37
CA PRO A 31 -12.96 20.80 -29.19
C PRO A 31 -13.40 20.43 -27.79
N LYS A 32 -14.31 21.21 -27.20
CA LYS A 32 -14.80 20.99 -25.82
C LYS A 32 -15.28 19.55 -25.59
N ALA A 33 -16.08 19.01 -26.50
CA ALA A 33 -16.58 17.64 -26.40
C ALA A 33 -15.44 16.60 -26.29
N LYS A 34 -14.29 16.86 -26.92
CA LYS A 34 -13.13 15.97 -26.83
C LYS A 34 -12.42 16.09 -25.50
N VAL A 35 -12.32 17.30 -24.97
CA VAL A 35 -11.78 17.54 -23.62
C VAL A 35 -12.68 16.84 -22.59
N ASP A 36 -13.99 17.05 -22.66
CA ASP A 36 -14.99 16.45 -21.76
C ASP A 36 -14.87 14.90 -21.78
N TRP A 37 -14.78 14.29 -22.97
CA TRP A 37 -14.56 12.85 -23.11
C TRP A 37 -13.26 12.39 -22.45
N MET A 38 -12.16 13.13 -22.59
CA MET A 38 -10.87 12.79 -21.96
C MET A 38 -10.96 12.87 -20.44
N VAL A 39 -11.60 13.92 -19.93
CA VAL A 39 -11.79 14.11 -18.48
C VAL A 39 -12.65 13.00 -17.90
N GLU A 40 -13.77 12.65 -18.53
CA GLU A 40 -14.65 11.56 -18.10
C GLU A 40 -13.87 10.22 -18.02
N ARG A 41 -13.11 9.90 -19.08
CA ARG A 41 -12.31 8.67 -19.12
C ARG A 41 -11.22 8.63 -18.06
N TYR A 42 -10.54 9.74 -17.82
CA TYR A 42 -9.54 9.86 -16.78
C TYR A 42 -10.18 9.68 -15.40
N THR A 43 -11.30 10.38 -15.15
CA THR A 43 -12.03 10.31 -13.88
C THR A 43 -12.50 8.87 -13.58
N ALA A 44 -13.09 8.20 -14.56
CA ALA A 44 -13.54 6.81 -14.39
C ALA A 44 -12.37 5.87 -14.00
N ARG A 45 -11.21 6.02 -14.65
CA ARG A 45 -10.00 5.25 -14.31
C ARG A 45 -9.45 5.60 -12.93
N TYR A 46 -9.46 6.89 -12.59
CA TYR A 46 -8.99 7.36 -11.29
C TYR A 46 -9.86 6.83 -10.15
N VAL A 47 -11.18 6.87 -10.30
CA VAL A 47 -12.13 6.33 -9.31
C VAL A 47 -11.90 4.83 -9.11
N LYS A 48 -11.77 4.07 -10.20
CA LYS A 48 -11.46 2.65 -10.13
C LYS A 48 -10.14 2.38 -9.42
N TYR A 49 -9.08 3.07 -9.82
CA TYR A 49 -7.76 2.96 -9.20
C TYR A 49 -7.83 3.26 -7.70
N ARG A 50 -8.51 4.36 -7.33
CA ARG A 50 -8.68 4.75 -5.93
C ARG A 50 -9.42 3.68 -5.12
N ALA A 51 -10.50 3.14 -5.65
CA ALA A 51 -11.25 2.06 -5.02
C ALA A 51 -10.38 0.80 -4.79
N GLU A 52 -9.57 0.41 -5.78
CA GLU A 52 -8.65 -0.72 -5.68
C GLU A 52 -7.56 -0.49 -4.62
N VAL A 53 -7.02 0.73 -4.54
CA VAL A 53 -6.00 1.11 -3.54
C VAL A 53 -6.57 1.04 -2.13
N ILE A 54 -7.75 1.64 -1.92
CA ILE A 54 -8.44 1.64 -0.62
C ILE A 54 -8.78 0.21 -0.23
N GLY A 55 -9.47 -0.54 -1.10
CA GLY A 55 -9.90 -1.91 -0.82
C GLY A 55 -8.73 -2.82 -0.44
N ARG A 56 -7.61 -2.75 -1.17
CA ARG A 56 -6.42 -3.54 -0.86
C ARG A 56 -5.78 -3.14 0.47
N THR A 57 -5.69 -1.84 0.75
CA THR A 57 -5.09 -1.32 1.98
C THR A 57 -5.92 -1.72 3.18
N GLU A 58 -7.24 -1.55 3.11
CA GLU A 58 -8.15 -1.88 4.21
C GLU A 58 -8.27 -3.40 4.44
N ALA A 59 -8.28 -4.20 3.38
CA ALA A 59 -8.28 -5.66 3.51
C ALA A 59 -7.00 -6.15 4.22
N LEU A 60 -5.83 -5.61 3.84
CA LEU A 60 -4.56 -5.95 4.49
C LEU A 60 -4.58 -5.54 5.98
N ARG A 61 -5.07 -4.34 6.27
CA ARG A 61 -5.22 -3.83 7.63
C ARG A 61 -6.11 -4.75 8.47
N ALA A 62 -7.28 -5.10 7.97
CA ALA A 62 -8.24 -5.93 8.69
C ALA A 62 -7.66 -7.30 9.05
N VAL A 63 -6.95 -7.95 8.11
CA VAL A 63 -6.30 -9.24 8.37
C VAL A 63 -5.25 -9.13 9.47
N HIS A 64 -4.34 -8.17 9.39
CA HIS A 64 -3.28 -8.04 10.38
C HIS A 64 -3.79 -7.54 11.73
N GLN A 65 -4.73 -6.61 11.74
CA GLN A 65 -5.34 -6.13 12.97
C GLN A 65 -6.13 -7.24 13.69
N GLY A 66 -6.89 -8.04 12.95
CA GLY A 66 -7.57 -9.20 13.51
C GLY A 66 -6.61 -10.26 14.08
N THR A 67 -5.45 -10.44 13.41
CA THR A 67 -4.40 -11.34 13.92
C THR A 67 -3.77 -10.80 15.20
N GLU A 68 -3.46 -9.50 15.28
CA GLU A 68 -2.93 -8.88 16.50
C GLU A 68 -3.94 -8.99 17.65
N GLU A 69 -5.21 -8.74 17.38
CA GLU A 69 -6.30 -8.87 18.38
C GLU A 69 -6.42 -10.31 18.89
N MET A 70 -6.38 -11.30 18.03
CA MET A 70 -6.42 -12.72 18.42
C MET A 70 -5.26 -13.07 19.37
N TYR A 71 -4.04 -12.62 19.07
CA TYR A 71 -2.90 -12.87 19.96
C TYR A 71 -3.00 -12.08 21.26
N ALA A 72 -3.51 -10.85 21.24
CA ALA A 72 -3.74 -10.07 22.45
C ALA A 72 -4.71 -10.77 23.41
N GLN A 73 -5.83 -11.31 22.89
CA GLN A 73 -6.81 -12.08 23.68
C GLN A 73 -6.20 -13.37 24.23
N ALA A 74 -5.39 -14.11 23.45
CA ALA A 74 -4.73 -15.31 23.92
C ALA A 74 -3.68 -15.04 25.02
N ILE A 75 -3.04 -13.88 24.99
CA ILE A 75 -2.13 -13.44 26.07
C ILE A 75 -2.96 -13.07 27.32
N GLU A 76 -4.04 -12.32 27.14
CA GLU A 76 -4.90 -11.88 28.25
C GLU A 76 -5.55 -13.08 28.96
N SER A 77 -5.97 -14.08 28.22
CA SER A 77 -6.53 -15.35 28.78
C SER A 77 -5.48 -16.25 29.42
N GLY A 78 -4.19 -15.96 29.24
CA GLY A 78 -3.09 -16.79 29.76
C GLY A 78 -2.78 -18.05 28.96
N GLU A 79 -3.40 -18.25 27.79
CA GLU A 79 -3.13 -19.39 26.92
C GLU A 79 -1.70 -19.37 26.38
N ILE A 80 -1.18 -18.17 26.10
CA ILE A 80 0.19 -17.95 25.68
C ILE A 80 0.80 -16.77 26.43
N ARG A 81 2.13 -16.67 26.47
CA ARG A 81 2.83 -15.55 27.04
C ARG A 81 3.45 -14.68 25.93
N ALA A 82 3.50 -13.38 26.14
CA ALA A 82 4.06 -12.42 25.17
C ALA A 82 5.49 -12.78 24.74
N GLU A 83 6.32 -13.30 25.66
CA GLU A 83 7.72 -13.68 25.40
C GLU A 83 7.84 -14.90 24.45
N GLN A 84 6.76 -15.67 24.32
CA GLN A 84 6.73 -16.82 23.42
C GLN A 84 6.48 -16.42 21.97
N ILE A 85 6.02 -15.19 21.71
CA ILE A 85 5.67 -14.74 20.37
C ILE A 85 6.88 -14.12 19.70
N GLU A 86 7.24 -14.65 18.54
CA GLU A 86 8.20 -14.07 17.62
C GLU A 86 7.48 -13.69 16.31
N ARG A 87 7.61 -12.43 15.92
CA ARG A 87 7.03 -11.90 14.68
C ARG A 87 8.14 -11.65 13.67
N LYS A 88 7.97 -12.12 12.44
CA LYS A 88 8.93 -11.93 11.35
C LYS A 88 8.27 -11.16 10.21
N TRP A 89 8.92 -10.07 9.78
CA TRP A 89 8.46 -9.34 8.61
C TRP A 89 8.78 -10.11 7.32
N VAL A 90 7.77 -10.27 6.46
CA VAL A 90 7.89 -10.95 5.18
C VAL A 90 7.55 -9.98 4.06
N THR A 91 8.55 -9.57 3.31
CA THR A 91 8.36 -8.70 2.15
C THR A 91 8.24 -9.53 0.88
N ARG A 92 7.23 -9.22 0.07
CA ARG A 92 7.16 -9.78 -1.28
C ARG A 92 8.21 -9.10 -2.16
N LEU A 93 9.30 -9.81 -2.42
CA LEU A 93 10.44 -9.32 -3.21
C LEU A 93 10.17 -9.59 -4.70
N ASP A 94 9.40 -8.71 -5.36
CA ASP A 94 9.04 -8.80 -6.78
C ASP A 94 9.44 -7.54 -7.57
N GLY A 95 10.33 -6.72 -7.01
CA GLY A 95 10.82 -5.47 -7.61
C GLY A 95 9.86 -4.29 -7.49
N ARG A 96 8.73 -4.46 -6.79
CA ARG A 96 7.74 -3.40 -6.53
C ARG A 96 7.63 -3.02 -5.06
N GLU A 97 8.47 -3.63 -4.23
CA GLU A 97 8.55 -3.31 -2.81
C GLU A 97 9.20 -1.95 -2.59
N ARG A 98 8.80 -1.28 -1.51
CA ARG A 98 9.47 -0.07 -1.04
C ARG A 98 10.87 -0.41 -0.54
N ARG A 99 11.80 0.52 -0.72
CA ARG A 99 13.16 0.38 -0.17
C ARG A 99 13.12 0.13 1.35
N THR A 100 12.30 0.90 2.08
CA THR A 100 12.10 0.74 3.52
C THR A 100 11.63 -0.66 3.89
N HIS A 101 10.66 -1.23 3.18
CA HIS A 101 10.15 -2.57 3.43
C HIS A 101 11.11 -3.69 3.00
N LYS A 102 11.97 -3.44 2.04
CA LYS A 102 13.05 -4.36 1.69
C LYS A 102 14.02 -4.56 2.86
N PHE A 103 14.35 -3.49 3.58
CA PHE A 103 15.17 -3.56 4.81
C PHE A 103 14.48 -4.28 5.97
N LEU A 104 13.16 -4.24 6.04
CA LEU A 104 12.42 -4.99 7.07
C LEU A 104 12.39 -6.49 6.80
N SER A 105 12.61 -6.93 5.56
CA SER A 105 12.47 -8.33 5.16
C SER A 105 13.35 -9.25 6.00
N GLY A 106 12.71 -10.20 6.67
CA GLY A 106 13.38 -11.16 7.54
C GLY A 106 13.65 -10.69 8.96
N GLN A 107 13.47 -9.41 9.27
CA GLN A 107 13.63 -8.92 10.64
C GLN A 107 12.62 -9.58 11.57
N LYS A 108 13.05 -9.85 12.78
CA LYS A 108 12.27 -10.46 13.85
C LYS A 108 12.07 -9.49 15.00
N ARG A 109 10.89 -9.52 15.62
CA ARG A 109 10.53 -8.74 16.80
C ARG A 109 9.69 -9.59 17.75
N GLY A 110 9.77 -9.27 19.03
CA GLY A 110 8.87 -9.80 20.04
C GLY A 110 7.46 -9.20 19.94
N TRP A 111 6.57 -9.68 20.80
CA TRP A 111 5.24 -9.09 20.93
C TRP A 111 5.34 -7.64 21.42
N GLY A 112 4.57 -6.74 20.83
CA GLY A 112 4.59 -5.31 21.17
C GLY A 112 5.77 -4.50 20.60
N GLU A 113 6.85 -5.14 20.14
CA GLU A 113 8.00 -4.43 19.58
C GLU A 113 7.72 -3.99 18.14
N PRO A 114 7.84 -2.69 17.80
CA PRO A 114 7.66 -2.22 16.44
C PRO A 114 8.90 -2.49 15.56
N PHE A 115 8.68 -2.52 14.26
CA PHE A 115 9.74 -2.45 13.25
C PHE A 115 10.05 -0.98 12.95
N ALA A 116 11.32 -0.62 12.86
CA ALA A 116 11.74 0.74 12.53
C ALA A 116 11.99 0.88 11.02
N THR A 117 11.49 1.97 10.44
CA THR A 117 11.77 2.41 9.07
C THR A 117 12.37 3.81 9.09
N GLU A 118 12.82 4.29 7.94
CA GLU A 118 13.32 5.67 7.81
C GLU A 118 12.21 6.71 8.04
N ASN A 119 10.94 6.34 7.87
CA ASN A 119 9.79 7.23 7.97
C ASN A 119 9.04 7.13 9.30
N GLY A 120 9.49 6.27 10.21
CA GLY A 120 8.86 6.04 11.51
C GLY A 120 8.79 4.56 11.87
N THR A 121 7.89 4.20 12.77
CA THR A 121 7.71 2.82 13.23
C THR A 121 6.43 2.21 12.67
N ILE A 122 6.43 0.89 12.53
CA ILE A 122 5.29 0.12 12.06
C ILE A 122 5.22 -1.20 12.83
N ARG A 123 4.06 -1.54 13.39
CA ARG A 123 3.89 -2.77 14.20
C ARG A 123 3.62 -3.98 13.31
N TYR A 124 2.83 -3.78 12.25
CA TYR A 124 2.45 -4.81 11.28
C TYR A 124 2.09 -4.16 9.93
N PRO A 125 2.06 -4.90 8.82
CA PRO A 125 1.64 -4.36 7.53
C PRO A 125 0.20 -3.84 7.59
N GLY A 126 0.00 -2.57 7.22
CA GLY A 126 -1.32 -1.92 7.32
C GLY A 126 -1.62 -1.25 8.66
N ASP A 127 -0.65 -1.13 9.56
CA ASP A 127 -0.81 -0.47 10.86
C ASP A 127 -1.36 0.95 10.72
N PRO A 128 -2.56 1.25 11.27
CA PRO A 128 -3.19 2.57 11.12
C PRO A 128 -2.43 3.70 11.82
N GLN A 129 -1.51 3.37 12.75
CA GLN A 129 -0.70 4.35 13.45
C GLN A 129 0.63 4.66 12.73
N ALA A 130 0.99 3.86 11.72
CA ALA A 130 2.20 4.09 10.94
C ALA A 130 1.97 5.16 9.85
N PRO A 131 3.05 5.81 9.38
CA PRO A 131 2.95 6.79 8.30
C PRO A 131 2.26 6.21 7.06
N ALA A 132 1.39 6.99 6.41
CA ALA A 132 0.66 6.58 5.21
C ALA A 132 1.58 6.11 4.08
N THR A 133 2.79 6.67 3.99
CA THR A 133 3.84 6.27 3.05
C THR A 133 4.30 4.83 3.23
N GLU A 134 4.17 4.27 4.42
CA GLU A 134 4.53 2.87 4.72
C GLU A 134 3.33 1.92 4.57
N VAL A 135 2.12 2.42 4.71
CA VAL A 135 0.90 1.59 4.80
C VAL A 135 0.19 1.43 3.47
N ILE A 136 -0.05 2.54 2.73
CA ILE A 136 -0.85 2.51 1.50
C ILE A 136 -0.22 1.58 0.46
N GLN A 137 -1.02 0.65 -0.07
CA GLN A 137 -0.59 -0.38 -1.05
C GLN A 137 0.56 -1.29 -0.56
N CYS A 138 0.74 -1.46 0.73
CA CYS A 138 1.66 -2.46 1.26
C CYS A 138 1.23 -3.87 0.82
N ARG A 139 2.21 -4.75 0.55
CA ARG A 139 2.01 -6.14 0.14
C ARG A 139 2.84 -7.12 0.97
N CYS A 140 3.35 -6.62 2.09
CA CYS A 140 4.07 -7.42 3.05
C CYS A 140 3.12 -8.24 3.91
N ALA A 141 3.66 -9.26 4.56
CA ALA A 141 2.96 -10.05 5.56
C ALA A 141 3.78 -10.06 6.86
N LEU A 142 3.12 -10.42 7.95
CA LEU A 142 3.77 -10.71 9.22
C LEU A 142 3.58 -12.19 9.52
N ALA A 143 4.69 -12.93 9.59
CA ALA A 143 4.67 -14.31 10.02
C ALA A 143 4.88 -14.34 11.54
N THR A 144 3.91 -14.89 12.26
CA THR A 144 3.97 -15.02 13.71
C THR A 144 4.25 -16.49 14.10
N ARG A 145 5.14 -16.68 15.03
CA ARG A 145 5.51 -18.00 15.55
C ARG A 145 5.42 -18.00 17.08
N ILE A 146 4.80 -19.03 17.64
CA ILE A 146 4.81 -19.30 19.08
C ILE A 146 5.98 -20.25 19.37
N LYS A 147 6.87 -19.88 20.25
CA LYS A 147 7.96 -20.73 20.76
C LYS A 147 7.40 -21.60 21.87
N LEU A 148 7.16 -22.84 21.58
CA LEU A 148 6.83 -23.85 22.59
C LEU A 148 8.12 -24.19 23.35
N ARG A 149 8.07 -24.13 24.67
CA ARG A 149 9.17 -24.60 25.54
C ARG A 149 9.02 -26.07 25.79
#